data_8d5dd59e75ad53236197329a72acf93c
#
_entry.id   8d5dd59e75ad53236197329a72acf93c
#
_cell.length_a   1.000
_cell.length_b   1.000
_cell.length_c   1.000
_cell.angle_alpha   90.00
_cell.angle_beta   90.00
_cell.angle_gamma   90.00
#
_symmetry.space_group_name_H-M   'P 1'
#
loop_
_entity.id
_entity.type
_entity.pdbx_description
1 polymer ?
#
loop_
_entity_poly.entity_id
_entity_poly.type
_entity_poly.pdbx_seq_one_letter_code
_entity_poly.pdbx_strand_id
1 'polypeptide(L)'
;MTKTGKIFGINGPVIYLKGNTGFKMSEMVYVGQEKLVGEVIALTTDMTTIQVFEETSGLKPGEEVIATGSAVSVTLAPGILNNIFDGIERPLKEIAKNSGAYISRGISVDALDTKRLWETHITVTEGQILYGGSIIAEVLETSAITHKIMVPPEIEGVVHSVVPDGQYTIQDTLVVLTSKTGEEIPLTMTQHWPIRVPRPVHERYSASRPLVTGQRILDTLF
;
A
#
# COMPACT_ATOMS: atom_id res chain seq x y z
N MET A 1 -8.22 -19.45 -3.28
CA MET A 1 -9.12 -19.73 -2.12
C MET A 1 -8.65 -18.85 -0.98
N THR A 2 -9.55 -18.07 -0.40
CA THR A 2 -9.28 -17.24 0.78
C THR A 2 -9.03 -18.16 1.98
N LYS A 3 -7.90 -17.99 2.65
CA LYS A 3 -7.56 -18.76 3.83
C LYS A 3 -8.24 -18.16 5.05
N THR A 4 -8.79 -18.98 5.92
CA THR A 4 -9.44 -18.53 7.14
C THR A 4 -8.94 -19.32 8.34
N GLY A 5 -9.04 -18.71 9.51
CA GLY A 5 -8.75 -19.33 10.80
C GLY A 5 -9.76 -18.88 11.85
N LYS A 6 -9.73 -19.49 13.03
CA LYS A 6 -10.59 -19.11 14.16
C LYS A 6 -9.76 -18.66 15.34
N ILE A 7 -10.19 -17.60 16.00
CA ILE A 7 -9.56 -17.10 17.23
C ILE A 7 -9.61 -18.20 18.30
N PHE A 8 -8.46 -18.60 18.79
CA PHE A 8 -8.32 -19.52 19.92
C PHE A 8 -8.20 -18.75 21.24
N GLY A 9 -7.42 -17.68 21.25
CA GLY A 9 -7.18 -16.86 22.44
C GLY A 9 -6.85 -15.42 22.09
N ILE A 10 -7.06 -14.53 23.06
CA ILE A 10 -6.85 -13.08 22.93
C ILE A 10 -6.06 -12.63 24.15
N ASN A 11 -5.00 -11.86 23.93
CA ASN A 11 -4.19 -11.25 24.97
C ASN A 11 -3.82 -9.82 24.59
N GLY A 12 -4.61 -8.85 25.02
CA GLY A 12 -4.47 -7.45 24.59
C GLY A 12 -4.57 -7.34 23.07
N PRO A 13 -3.63 -6.69 22.39
CA PRO A 13 -3.66 -6.54 20.94
C PRO A 13 -3.23 -7.80 20.17
N VAL A 14 -2.89 -8.88 20.87
CA VAL A 14 -2.40 -10.11 20.25
C VAL A 14 -3.49 -11.19 20.30
N ILE A 15 -3.74 -11.80 19.15
CA ILE A 15 -4.63 -12.94 19.04
C ILE A 15 -3.87 -14.18 18.57
N TYR A 16 -4.36 -15.32 18.98
CA TYR A 16 -3.82 -16.63 18.68
C TYR A 16 -4.81 -17.47 17.92
N LEU A 17 -4.35 -18.10 16.83
CA LEU A 17 -5.11 -19.13 16.11
C LEU A 17 -4.41 -20.46 16.32
N LYS A 18 -5.16 -21.51 16.57
CA LYS A 18 -4.61 -22.86 16.77
C LYS A 18 -4.43 -23.59 15.45
N GLY A 19 -3.29 -24.26 15.32
CA GLY A 19 -2.94 -25.07 14.16
C GLY A 19 -2.33 -24.28 13.01
N ASN A 20 -2.01 -24.99 11.93
CA ASN A 20 -1.50 -24.40 10.69
C ASN A 20 -2.66 -23.83 9.87
N THR A 21 -2.82 -22.53 9.90
CA THR A 21 -3.85 -21.81 9.14
C THR A 21 -3.47 -21.62 7.67
N GLY A 22 -2.21 -21.90 7.30
CA GLY A 22 -1.67 -21.65 5.98
C GLY A 22 -1.42 -20.17 5.69
N PHE A 23 -1.53 -19.29 6.69
CA PHE A 23 -1.17 -17.87 6.57
C PHE A 23 0.33 -17.71 6.34
N LYS A 24 0.73 -16.56 5.83
CA LYS A 24 2.14 -16.22 5.61
C LYS A 24 2.63 -15.27 6.68
N MET A 25 3.92 -15.24 6.91
CA MET A 25 4.55 -14.25 7.78
C MET A 25 4.34 -12.84 7.24
N SER A 26 4.05 -11.88 8.10
CA SER A 26 3.71 -10.49 7.76
C SER A 26 2.46 -10.32 6.88
N GLU A 27 1.64 -11.35 6.75
CA GLU A 27 0.39 -11.26 6.00
C GLU A 27 -0.63 -10.40 6.74
N MET A 28 -1.28 -9.49 6.01
CA MET A 28 -2.40 -8.72 6.52
C MET A 28 -3.63 -9.61 6.65
N VAL A 29 -4.35 -9.45 7.75
CA VAL A 29 -5.56 -10.23 8.04
C VAL A 29 -6.68 -9.33 8.54
N TYR A 30 -7.91 -9.75 8.31
CA TYR A 30 -9.10 -9.15 8.92
C TYR A 30 -9.61 -10.04 10.05
N VAL A 31 -9.80 -9.46 11.24
CA VAL A 31 -10.11 -10.17 12.48
C VAL A 31 -11.53 -9.87 12.95
N GLY A 32 -12.30 -10.93 13.18
CA GLY A 32 -13.64 -10.85 13.72
C GLY A 32 -14.68 -10.27 12.78
N GLN A 33 -15.89 -10.07 13.29
CA GLN A 33 -17.01 -9.53 12.53
C GLN A 33 -16.79 -8.07 12.09
N GLU A 34 -16.09 -7.29 12.91
CA GLU A 34 -15.77 -5.89 12.63
C GLU A 34 -14.60 -5.72 11.63
N LYS A 35 -13.98 -6.84 11.21
CA LYS A 35 -12.85 -6.86 10.26
C LYS A 35 -11.67 -5.98 10.70
N LEU A 36 -11.32 -6.06 11.98
CA LEU A 36 -10.18 -5.31 12.50
C LEU A 36 -8.90 -5.71 11.77
N VAL A 37 -8.09 -4.73 11.40
CA VAL A 37 -6.85 -4.99 10.66
C VAL A 37 -5.78 -5.54 11.60
N GLY A 38 -5.12 -6.61 11.18
CA GLY A 38 -4.00 -7.21 11.90
C GLY A 38 -2.92 -7.76 10.97
N GLU A 39 -1.79 -8.11 11.55
CA GLU A 39 -0.63 -8.67 10.86
C GLU A 39 -0.19 -9.97 11.54
N VAL A 40 0.14 -10.96 10.75
CA VAL A 40 0.76 -12.21 11.25
C VAL A 40 2.19 -11.93 11.68
N ILE A 41 2.46 -12.00 12.98
CA ILE A 41 3.78 -11.68 13.57
C ILE A 41 4.61 -12.91 13.96
N ALA A 42 3.98 -14.08 14.10
CA ALA A 42 4.69 -15.34 14.32
C ALA A 42 3.88 -16.54 13.82
N LEU A 43 4.59 -17.51 13.30
CA LEU A 43 4.06 -18.79 12.83
C LEU A 43 4.86 -19.93 13.44
N THR A 44 4.16 -20.88 14.07
CA THR A 44 4.71 -22.16 14.52
C THR A 44 3.86 -23.29 13.94
N THR A 45 4.27 -24.53 14.15
CA THR A 45 3.50 -25.70 13.73
C THR A 45 2.11 -25.75 14.34
N ASP A 46 1.96 -25.23 15.57
CA ASP A 46 0.75 -25.39 16.39
C ASP A 46 -0.01 -24.08 16.57
N MET A 47 0.57 -22.95 16.21
CA MET A 47 -0.02 -21.64 16.50
C MET A 47 0.37 -20.58 15.49
N THR A 48 -0.62 -19.77 15.11
CA THR A 48 -0.44 -18.51 14.38
C THR A 48 -0.70 -17.36 15.34
N THR A 49 0.26 -16.43 15.46
CA THR A 49 0.12 -15.25 16.31
C THR A 49 -0.07 -14.01 15.43
N ILE A 50 -1.08 -13.23 15.75
CA ILE A 50 -1.48 -12.04 14.99
C ILE A 50 -1.51 -10.85 15.92
N GLN A 51 -0.92 -9.75 15.50
CA GLN A 51 -1.06 -8.46 16.15
C GLN A 51 -2.17 -7.67 15.46
N VAL A 52 -3.16 -7.24 16.22
CA VAL A 52 -4.25 -6.37 15.75
C VAL A 52 -3.85 -4.92 16.00
N PHE A 53 -4.08 -4.05 15.02
CA PHE A 53 -3.69 -2.65 15.11
C PHE A 53 -4.75 -1.77 15.80
N GLU A 54 -5.92 -2.33 16.04
CA GLU A 54 -7.02 -1.66 16.72
C GLU A 54 -7.31 -2.34 18.06
N GLU A 55 -8.16 -1.71 18.88
CA GLU A 55 -8.57 -2.26 20.14
C GLU A 55 -9.38 -3.56 19.95
N THR A 56 -8.96 -4.60 20.66
CA THR A 56 -9.54 -5.95 20.56
C THR A 56 -10.71 -6.20 21.51
N SER A 57 -11.12 -5.20 22.30
CA SER A 57 -12.26 -5.31 23.22
C SER A 57 -13.52 -5.76 22.46
N GLY A 58 -14.17 -6.79 22.95
CA GLY A 58 -15.37 -7.35 22.31
C GLY A 58 -15.15 -8.50 21.35
N LEU A 59 -13.91 -8.72 20.85
CA LEU A 59 -13.58 -9.95 20.12
C LEU A 59 -13.76 -11.18 21.02
N LYS A 60 -14.18 -12.29 20.41
CA LYS A 60 -14.44 -13.55 21.14
C LYS A 60 -13.67 -14.71 20.50
N PRO A 61 -13.21 -15.67 21.31
CA PRO A 61 -12.75 -16.96 20.79
C PRO A 61 -13.81 -17.59 19.88
N GLY A 62 -13.36 -18.17 18.77
CA GLY A 62 -14.24 -18.76 17.75
C GLY A 62 -14.61 -17.83 16.60
N GLU A 63 -14.41 -16.51 16.72
CA GLU A 63 -14.59 -15.60 15.59
C GLU A 63 -13.57 -15.87 14.47
N GLU A 64 -13.98 -15.54 13.24
CA GLU A 64 -13.19 -15.82 12.04
C GLU A 64 -12.11 -14.78 11.83
N VAL A 65 -10.98 -15.25 11.32
CA VAL A 65 -9.86 -14.42 10.83
C VAL A 65 -9.65 -14.77 9.37
N ILE A 66 -9.62 -13.75 8.52
CA ILE A 66 -9.55 -13.88 7.06
C ILE A 66 -8.21 -13.34 6.57
N ALA A 67 -7.44 -14.18 5.87
CA ALA A 67 -6.19 -13.75 5.24
C ALA A 67 -6.46 -12.97 3.94
N THR A 68 -5.70 -11.90 3.72
CA THR A 68 -5.79 -11.10 2.49
C THR A 68 -4.95 -11.65 1.34
N GLY A 69 -3.99 -12.54 1.62
CA GLY A 69 -3.04 -13.07 0.65
C GLY A 69 -1.81 -12.18 0.44
N SER A 70 -1.80 -10.96 0.96
CA SER A 70 -0.74 -9.96 0.81
C SER A 70 -0.24 -9.44 2.15
N ALA A 71 0.99 -8.96 2.18
CA ALA A 71 1.54 -8.27 3.34
C ALA A 71 0.86 -6.91 3.55
N VAL A 72 0.99 -6.34 4.76
CA VAL A 72 0.58 -4.96 5.03
C VAL A 72 1.32 -4.04 4.07
N SER A 73 0.57 -3.32 3.26
CA SER A 73 1.08 -2.51 2.15
C SER A 73 0.49 -1.12 2.19
N VAL A 74 1.23 -0.15 1.65
CA VAL A 74 0.75 1.21 1.43
C VAL A 74 0.38 1.41 -0.04
N THR A 75 -0.56 2.30 -0.27
CA THR A 75 -1.05 2.69 -1.59
C THR A 75 -0.32 3.95 -2.04
N LEU A 76 0.56 3.80 -3.01
CA LEU A 76 1.35 4.90 -3.57
C LEU A 76 0.72 5.37 -4.88
N ALA A 77 0.23 6.60 -4.92
CA ALA A 77 -0.35 7.24 -6.10
C ALA A 77 -0.41 8.76 -5.92
N PRO A 78 -0.74 9.55 -6.95
CA PRO A 78 -1.02 10.98 -6.78
C PRO A 78 -2.14 11.21 -5.77
N GLY A 79 -1.97 12.20 -4.90
CA GLY A 79 -2.90 12.48 -3.80
C GLY A 79 -2.38 12.09 -2.42
N ILE A 80 -1.23 11.41 -2.34
CA ILE A 80 -0.61 11.09 -1.04
C ILE A 80 -0.07 12.34 -0.32
N LEU A 81 0.41 13.31 -1.08
CA LEU A 81 0.93 14.55 -0.53
C LEU A 81 -0.20 15.43 0.05
N ASN A 82 0.13 16.19 1.10
CA ASN A 82 -0.81 17.07 1.83
C ASN A 82 -1.95 16.34 2.55
N ASN A 83 -1.88 15.03 2.66
CA ASN A 83 -2.75 14.21 3.51
C ASN A 83 -2.07 13.87 4.83
N ILE A 84 -2.89 13.49 5.81
CA ILE A 84 -2.42 13.00 7.10
C ILE A 84 -3.02 11.61 7.27
N PHE A 85 -2.15 10.64 7.48
CA PHE A 85 -2.52 9.24 7.64
C PHE A 85 -2.18 8.74 9.04
N ASP A 86 -2.85 7.69 9.46
CA ASP A 86 -2.43 6.92 10.62
C ASP A 86 -1.38 5.86 10.25
N GLY A 87 -0.99 5.00 11.21
CA GLY A 87 0.06 4.00 11.02
C GLY A 87 -0.27 2.86 10.04
N ILE A 88 -1.50 2.76 9.55
CA ILE A 88 -1.96 1.78 8.54
C ILE A 88 -2.56 2.46 7.32
N GLU A 89 -2.14 3.70 7.04
CA GLU A 89 -2.53 4.50 5.88
C GLU A 89 -4.02 4.85 5.81
N ARG A 90 -4.72 4.98 6.94
CA ARG A 90 -6.09 5.50 6.91
C ARG A 90 -6.08 7.03 6.89
N PRO A 91 -6.79 7.68 5.95
CA PRO A 91 -6.79 9.15 5.82
C PRO A 91 -7.59 9.80 6.94
N LEU A 92 -6.90 10.47 7.88
CA LEU A 92 -7.51 11.02 9.09
C LEU A 92 -8.56 12.11 8.80
N LYS A 93 -8.38 12.89 7.73
CA LYS A 93 -9.35 13.90 7.33
C LYS A 93 -10.69 13.29 6.90
N GLU A 94 -10.64 12.21 6.12
CA GLU A 94 -11.84 11.52 5.66
C GLU A 94 -12.53 10.75 6.80
N ILE A 95 -11.73 10.16 7.69
CA ILE A 95 -12.25 9.52 8.90
C ILE A 95 -12.98 10.55 9.78
N ALA A 96 -12.38 11.72 9.99
CA ALA A 96 -13.00 12.78 10.80
C ALA A 96 -14.34 13.28 10.22
N LYS A 97 -14.49 13.30 8.90
CA LYS A 97 -15.79 13.63 8.26
C LYS A 97 -16.86 12.57 8.55
N ASN A 98 -16.46 11.30 8.61
CA ASN A 98 -17.39 10.17 8.75
C ASN A 98 -17.73 9.85 10.22
N SER A 99 -16.76 9.94 11.13
CA SER A 99 -16.87 9.51 12.53
C SER A 99 -16.60 10.61 13.55
N GLY A 100 -16.33 11.85 13.13
CA GLY A 100 -16.03 12.97 14.03
C GLY A 100 -14.63 12.90 14.62
N ALA A 101 -14.49 13.30 15.91
CA ALA A 101 -13.20 13.43 16.58
C ALA A 101 -12.53 12.09 16.94
N TYR A 102 -13.24 10.99 16.87
CA TYR A 102 -12.75 9.66 17.25
C TYR A 102 -12.77 8.71 16.07
N ILE A 103 -11.75 7.85 16.00
CA ILE A 103 -11.68 6.79 14.99
C ILE A 103 -12.55 5.62 15.46
N SER A 104 -13.62 5.32 14.73
CA SER A 104 -14.46 4.17 15.01
C SER A 104 -13.73 2.87 14.64
N ARG A 105 -13.95 1.81 15.42
CA ARG A 105 -13.37 0.49 15.18
C ARG A 105 -13.86 -0.08 13.85
N GLY A 106 -12.96 -0.77 13.14
CA GLY A 106 -13.29 -1.40 11.86
C GLY A 106 -13.66 -0.42 10.74
N ILE A 107 -13.39 0.90 10.92
CA ILE A 107 -13.65 1.87 9.86
C ILE A 107 -12.74 1.58 8.66
N SER A 108 -13.35 1.38 7.50
CA SER A 108 -12.65 1.20 6.24
C SER A 108 -12.93 2.40 5.34
N VAL A 109 -11.87 3.09 4.96
CA VAL A 109 -11.91 4.23 4.04
C VAL A 109 -10.76 4.05 3.06
N ASP A 110 -11.00 4.36 1.79
CA ASP A 110 -9.94 4.31 0.79
C ASP A 110 -8.80 5.26 1.19
N ALA A 111 -7.56 4.79 1.08
CA ALA A 111 -6.38 5.55 1.47
C ALA A 111 -6.27 6.86 0.67
N LEU A 112 -6.64 6.83 -0.60
CA LEU A 112 -6.59 7.96 -1.51
C LEU A 112 -7.94 8.18 -2.20
N ASP A 113 -8.18 9.40 -2.68
CA ASP A 113 -9.39 9.74 -3.43
C ASP A 113 -9.36 9.08 -4.82
N THR A 114 -10.15 8.03 -4.98
CA THR A 114 -10.27 7.24 -6.21
C THR A 114 -11.08 7.91 -7.31
N LYS A 115 -11.78 9.01 -7.01
CA LYS A 115 -12.66 9.72 -7.95
C LYS A 115 -12.03 11.00 -8.49
N ARG A 116 -10.96 11.47 -7.86
CA ARG A 116 -10.26 12.67 -8.30
C ARG A 116 -9.61 12.44 -9.64
N LEU A 117 -9.82 13.38 -10.56
CA LEU A 117 -9.18 13.43 -11.87
C LEU A 117 -7.84 14.17 -11.75
N TRP A 118 -6.82 13.59 -12.38
CA TRP A 118 -5.48 14.13 -12.44
C TRP A 118 -5.08 14.40 -13.89
N GLU A 119 -4.60 15.59 -14.16
CA GLU A 119 -4.01 15.90 -15.46
C GLU A 119 -2.71 15.11 -15.62
N THR A 120 -2.71 14.19 -16.57
CA THR A 120 -1.68 13.18 -16.75
C THR A 120 -1.00 13.35 -18.08
N HIS A 121 0.31 13.46 -18.06
CA HIS A 121 1.17 13.48 -19.23
C HIS A 121 1.84 12.12 -19.42
N ILE A 122 1.59 11.47 -20.54
CA ILE A 122 2.14 10.14 -20.85
C ILE A 122 3.53 10.31 -21.44
N THR A 123 4.49 9.52 -20.96
CA THR A 123 5.91 9.64 -21.34
C THR A 123 6.42 8.49 -22.22
N VAL A 124 5.56 7.51 -22.51
CA VAL A 124 5.92 6.29 -23.27
C VAL A 124 5.07 6.14 -24.53
N THR A 125 5.55 5.32 -25.46
CA THR A 125 4.88 5.03 -26.74
C THR A 125 4.70 3.53 -26.94
N GLU A 126 3.74 3.15 -27.80
CA GLU A 126 3.53 1.75 -28.19
C GLU A 126 4.80 1.13 -28.81
N GLY A 127 5.06 -0.12 -28.51
CA GLY A 127 6.24 -0.86 -28.94
C GLY A 127 7.49 -0.63 -28.10
N GLN A 128 7.49 0.31 -27.16
CA GLN A 128 8.62 0.57 -26.27
C GLN A 128 8.78 -0.57 -25.25
N ILE A 129 10.02 -0.98 -24.98
CA ILE A 129 10.32 -1.97 -23.93
C ILE A 129 10.49 -1.23 -22.62
N LEU A 130 9.75 -1.65 -21.59
CA LEU A 130 9.79 -1.09 -20.25
C LEU A 130 10.24 -2.13 -19.22
N TYR A 131 10.93 -1.64 -18.20
CA TYR A 131 11.42 -2.41 -17.06
C TYR A 131 10.93 -1.78 -15.76
N GLY A 132 11.03 -2.51 -14.68
CA GLY A 132 10.74 -1.99 -13.36
C GLY A 132 11.47 -0.68 -13.07
N GLY A 133 10.74 0.34 -12.65
CA GLY A 133 11.24 1.69 -12.43
C GLY A 133 11.20 2.64 -13.64
N SER A 134 10.86 2.14 -14.86
CA SER A 134 10.61 3.01 -16.01
C SER A 134 9.43 3.94 -15.72
N ILE A 135 9.56 5.22 -16.06
CA ILE A 135 8.50 6.23 -15.88
C ILE A 135 7.55 6.12 -17.06
N ILE A 136 6.26 5.96 -16.80
CA ILE A 136 5.21 5.82 -17.83
C ILE A 136 4.36 7.07 -17.98
N ALA A 137 4.24 7.86 -16.91
CA ALA A 137 3.48 9.10 -16.93
C ALA A 137 3.95 10.05 -15.81
N GLU A 138 3.59 11.31 -15.95
CA GLU A 138 3.82 12.37 -14.97
C GLU A 138 2.54 13.11 -14.64
N VAL A 139 2.37 13.46 -13.36
CA VAL A 139 1.24 14.23 -12.83
C VAL A 139 1.77 15.36 -11.97
N LEU A 140 1.34 16.59 -12.24
CA LEU A 140 1.66 17.72 -11.37
C LEU A 140 0.82 17.66 -10.11
N GLU A 141 1.33 17.00 -9.05
CA GLU A 141 0.58 16.78 -7.81
C GLU A 141 0.46 18.06 -6.97
N THR A 142 1.54 18.84 -6.92
CA THR A 142 1.57 20.18 -6.31
C THR A 142 2.31 21.14 -7.23
N SER A 143 2.25 22.45 -6.94
CA SER A 143 3.02 23.46 -7.71
C SER A 143 4.54 23.23 -7.73
N ALA A 144 5.06 22.42 -6.81
CA ALA A 144 6.48 22.15 -6.65
C ALA A 144 6.90 20.71 -6.96
N ILE A 145 5.94 19.77 -7.03
CA ILE A 145 6.24 18.35 -7.14
C ILE A 145 5.47 17.72 -8.28
N THR A 146 6.21 17.15 -9.22
CA THR A 146 5.69 16.28 -10.27
C THR A 146 5.79 14.83 -9.78
N HIS A 147 4.64 14.18 -9.64
CA HIS A 147 4.55 12.76 -9.32
C HIS A 147 4.88 11.93 -10.56
N LYS A 148 5.85 11.04 -10.44
CA LYS A 148 6.28 10.13 -11.52
C LYS A 148 5.66 8.76 -11.32
N ILE A 149 4.86 8.35 -12.29
CA ILE A 149 4.23 7.03 -12.27
C ILE A 149 5.18 6.05 -12.92
N MET A 150 5.55 5.01 -12.17
CA MET A 150 6.58 4.06 -12.56
C MET A 150 6.01 2.65 -12.73
N VAL A 151 6.63 1.89 -13.63
CA VAL A 151 6.43 0.44 -13.72
C VAL A 151 6.86 -0.21 -12.39
N PRO A 152 6.03 -1.09 -11.78
CA PRO A 152 6.44 -1.84 -10.59
C PRO A 152 7.74 -2.61 -10.81
N PRO A 153 8.60 -2.77 -9.78
CA PRO A 153 9.96 -3.30 -9.93
C PRO A 153 10.08 -4.67 -10.56
N GLU A 154 9.07 -5.52 -10.38
CA GLU A 154 9.08 -6.91 -10.85
C GLU A 154 8.41 -7.09 -12.22
N ILE A 155 7.94 -5.98 -12.82
CA ILE A 155 7.22 -6.00 -14.10
C ILE A 155 8.15 -5.53 -15.21
N GLU A 156 8.16 -6.28 -16.31
CA GLU A 156 8.80 -5.91 -17.56
C GLU A 156 7.95 -6.33 -18.74
N GLY A 157 8.00 -5.60 -19.83
CA GLY A 157 7.24 -5.96 -21.05
C GLY A 157 7.36 -4.89 -22.13
N VAL A 158 6.66 -5.16 -23.22
CA VAL A 158 6.52 -4.24 -24.35
C VAL A 158 5.19 -3.50 -24.22
N VAL A 159 5.19 -2.20 -24.44
CA VAL A 159 3.95 -1.40 -24.44
C VAL A 159 3.04 -1.88 -25.57
N HIS A 160 1.91 -2.43 -25.21
CA HIS A 160 0.87 -2.89 -26.14
C HIS A 160 -0.06 -1.75 -26.55
N SER A 161 -0.51 -0.99 -25.56
CA SER A 161 -1.38 0.17 -25.80
C SER A 161 -1.15 1.23 -24.72
N VAL A 162 -1.45 2.46 -25.07
CA VAL A 162 -1.28 3.63 -24.21
C VAL A 162 -2.44 4.61 -24.44
N VAL A 163 -2.91 5.24 -23.37
CA VAL A 163 -3.92 6.29 -23.47
C VAL A 163 -3.27 7.63 -23.87
N PRO A 164 -3.99 8.57 -24.51
CA PRO A 164 -3.48 9.91 -24.76
C PRO A 164 -3.32 10.71 -23.46
N ASP A 165 -2.63 11.84 -23.54
CA ASP A 165 -2.62 12.83 -22.45
C ASP A 165 -4.05 13.26 -22.12
N GLY A 166 -4.36 13.38 -20.82
CA GLY A 166 -5.72 13.70 -20.40
C GLY A 166 -5.93 13.63 -18.89
N GLN A 167 -7.19 13.64 -18.51
CA GLN A 167 -7.59 13.56 -17.11
C GLN A 167 -8.03 12.14 -16.77
N TYR A 168 -7.36 11.53 -15.81
CA TYR A 168 -7.57 10.16 -15.38
C TYR A 168 -7.64 10.06 -13.85
N THR A 169 -8.36 9.08 -13.37
CA THR A 169 -8.33 8.69 -11.96
C THR A 169 -7.11 7.81 -11.67
N ILE A 170 -6.80 7.62 -10.39
CA ILE A 170 -5.69 6.76 -10.00
C ILE A 170 -5.91 5.27 -10.31
N GLN A 171 -7.16 4.87 -10.63
CA GLN A 171 -7.54 3.50 -10.96
C GLN A 171 -7.62 3.23 -12.46
N ASP A 172 -7.64 4.27 -13.29
CA ASP A 172 -7.71 4.11 -14.74
C ASP A 172 -6.43 3.47 -15.27
N THR A 173 -6.57 2.55 -16.20
CA THR A 173 -5.43 1.94 -16.90
C THR A 173 -4.83 2.93 -17.87
N LEU A 174 -3.57 3.31 -17.67
CA LEU A 174 -2.84 4.25 -18.51
C LEU A 174 -2.07 3.54 -19.62
N VAL A 175 -1.45 2.41 -19.28
CA VAL A 175 -0.59 1.63 -20.18
C VAL A 175 -0.91 0.17 -20.00
N VAL A 176 -0.95 -0.60 -21.10
CA VAL A 176 -0.99 -2.06 -21.05
C VAL A 176 0.34 -2.59 -21.57
N LEU A 177 1.01 -3.41 -20.81
CA LEU A 177 2.22 -4.10 -21.23
C LEU A 177 1.90 -5.53 -21.65
N THR A 178 2.60 -6.02 -22.65
CA THR A 178 2.66 -7.46 -22.96
C THR A 178 3.94 -8.03 -22.37
N SER A 179 3.81 -8.97 -21.44
CA SER A 179 4.94 -9.69 -20.83
C SER A 179 5.62 -10.62 -21.82
N LYS A 180 6.79 -11.16 -21.47
CA LYS A 180 7.49 -12.18 -22.27
C LYS A 180 6.68 -13.47 -22.46
N THR A 181 5.72 -13.73 -21.58
CA THR A 181 4.81 -14.89 -21.67
C THR A 181 3.55 -14.60 -22.50
N GLY A 182 3.40 -13.38 -23.01
CA GLY A 182 2.23 -12.97 -23.79
C GLY A 182 1.04 -12.52 -22.93
N GLU A 183 1.22 -12.38 -21.62
CA GLU A 183 0.18 -11.89 -20.70
C GLU A 183 0.08 -10.38 -20.75
N GLU A 184 -1.14 -9.85 -20.79
CA GLU A 184 -1.40 -8.42 -20.71
C GLU A 184 -1.42 -7.95 -19.26
N ILE A 185 -0.63 -6.93 -18.96
CA ILE A 185 -0.48 -6.34 -17.62
C ILE A 185 -0.94 -4.88 -17.68
N PRO A 186 -2.12 -4.57 -17.14
CA PRO A 186 -2.57 -3.19 -17.05
C PRO A 186 -1.81 -2.43 -15.98
N LEU A 187 -1.34 -1.23 -16.30
CA LEU A 187 -0.67 -0.32 -15.38
C LEU A 187 -1.55 0.90 -15.13
N THR A 188 -1.77 1.20 -13.84
CA THR A 188 -2.50 2.36 -13.35
C THR A 188 -1.53 3.33 -12.68
N MET A 189 -2.04 4.45 -12.12
CA MET A 189 -1.22 5.34 -11.30
C MET A 189 -0.89 4.75 -9.93
N THR A 190 -1.57 3.68 -9.53
CA THR A 190 -1.48 3.10 -8.18
C THR A 190 -0.44 2.00 -8.10
N GLN A 191 0.40 2.05 -7.06
CA GLN A 191 1.26 0.93 -6.65
C GLN A 191 0.97 0.56 -5.20
N HIS A 192 0.83 -0.73 -4.91
CA HIS A 192 0.77 -1.25 -3.55
C HIS A 192 2.17 -1.72 -3.14
N TRP A 193 2.72 -1.11 -2.09
CA TRP A 193 4.07 -1.43 -1.64
C TRP A 193 4.06 -2.03 -0.23
N PRO A 194 4.60 -3.25 -0.03
CA PRO A 194 4.71 -3.84 1.31
C PRO A 194 5.63 -2.99 2.20
N ILE A 195 5.13 -2.56 3.36
CA ILE A 195 5.84 -1.62 4.23
C ILE A 195 7.16 -2.17 4.81
N ARG A 196 7.30 -3.49 4.88
CA ARG A 196 8.51 -4.15 5.41
C ARG A 196 9.52 -4.53 4.33
N VAL A 197 9.23 -4.26 3.07
CA VAL A 197 10.12 -4.56 1.95
C VAL A 197 10.80 -3.27 1.49
N PRO A 198 12.14 -3.16 1.58
CA PRO A 198 12.84 -2.02 1.04
C PRO A 198 12.58 -1.86 -0.46
N ARG A 199 12.39 -0.62 -0.92
CA ARG A 199 12.28 -0.39 -2.36
C ARG A 199 13.64 -0.62 -3.02
N PRO A 200 13.69 -1.30 -4.17
CA PRO A 200 14.92 -1.45 -4.94
C PRO A 200 15.39 -0.08 -5.43
N VAL A 201 16.68 0.10 -5.49
CA VAL A 201 17.31 1.32 -6.00
C VAL A 201 18.16 0.95 -7.22
N HIS A 202 18.12 1.79 -8.24
CA HIS A 202 18.94 1.60 -9.43
C HIS A 202 20.41 1.94 -9.10
N GLU A 203 20.63 3.04 -8.37
CA GLU A 203 21.95 3.51 -7.98
C GLU A 203 21.92 4.09 -6.57
N ARG A 204 22.98 3.85 -5.80
CA ARG A 204 23.19 4.50 -4.50
C ARG A 204 24.23 5.61 -4.67
N TYR A 205 23.81 6.84 -4.44
CA TYR A 205 24.72 7.96 -4.41
C TYR A 205 25.52 7.98 -3.12
N SER A 206 26.79 8.46 -3.21
CA SER A 206 27.59 8.74 -2.02
C SER A 206 26.96 9.90 -1.23
N ALA A 207 27.09 9.88 0.09
CA ALA A 207 26.64 10.94 0.99
C ALA A 207 27.53 12.18 0.81
N SER A 208 27.27 12.96 -0.24
CA SER A 208 28.06 14.17 -0.60
C SER A 208 27.41 15.47 -0.14
N ARG A 209 26.15 15.45 0.28
CA ARG A 209 25.43 16.64 0.74
C ARG A 209 24.81 16.36 2.10
N PRO A 210 25.04 17.22 3.12
CA PRO A 210 24.38 17.08 4.41
C PRO A 210 22.86 17.28 4.25
N LEU A 211 22.10 16.54 5.05
CA LEU A 211 20.65 16.73 5.16
C LEU A 211 20.39 17.98 6.00
N VAL A 212 19.84 19.02 5.40
CA VAL A 212 19.38 20.20 6.13
C VAL A 212 17.93 19.98 6.60
N THR A 213 17.74 19.86 7.90
CA THR A 213 16.43 19.54 8.51
C THR A 213 15.57 20.78 8.75
N GLY A 214 16.16 21.99 8.75
CA GLY A 214 15.54 23.23 9.17
C GLY A 214 15.50 23.43 10.69
N GLN A 215 15.97 22.47 11.44
CA GLN A 215 16.11 22.54 12.91
C GLN A 215 17.50 23.04 13.26
N ARG A 216 17.63 24.28 13.72
CA ARG A 216 18.93 24.92 13.96
C ARG A 216 19.88 24.06 14.82
N ILE A 217 19.37 23.43 15.89
CA ILE A 217 20.19 22.62 16.78
C ILE A 217 20.73 21.37 16.04
N LEU A 218 19.90 20.71 15.24
CA LEU A 218 20.32 19.52 14.49
C LEU A 218 21.31 19.91 13.38
N ASP A 219 21.02 20.97 12.63
CA ASP A 219 21.82 21.36 11.46
C ASP A 219 23.18 21.97 11.81
N THR A 220 23.38 22.39 13.07
CA THR A 220 24.65 23.04 13.51
C THR A 220 25.49 22.20 14.45
N LEU A 221 24.92 21.17 15.11
CA LEU A 221 25.63 20.39 16.11
C LEU A 221 25.81 18.92 15.72
N PHE A 222 25.10 18.45 14.69
CA PHE A 222 25.15 17.09 14.16
C PHE A 222 25.25 17.15 12.63
#